data_a878c787b4fa33da6c167e213fc8661d
#
_entry.id   a878c787b4fa33da6c167e213fc8661d
#
_cell.length_a   1.000
_cell.length_b   1.000
_cell.length_c   1.000
_cell.angle_alpha   90.00
_cell.angle_beta   90.00
_cell.angle_gamma   90.00
#
_symmetry.space_group_name_H-M   'P 1'
#
loop_
_entity.id
_entity.type
_entity.pdbx_description
1 polymer ?
#
loop_
_entity_poly.entity_id
_entity_poly.type
_entity_poly.pdbx_seq_one_letter_code
_entity_poly.pdbx_strand_id
1 'polypeptide(L)'
;MSRKGFNNAYLPQEPTKLMNLYSTIDRKRGVVKLWLLGNTISKVCPYYKDWGLFEILKKMHQGDLVTIKLPTGDVDDKGNKIEVKLSIEYCISTGKSSYVIGDHASMLNRGSWQTDPQPIIPKSYKEFKFLFRIGFEYKKFRFIGEYLKDPSNNNYIWFIYPYNKEFNKKIKIIFSDMIKNDVRYQRNIYNLTIDNIKLKELFSTFREGNIFYASDEVGTDFKQAIDFSIIK
;
A
#
# COMPACT_ATOMS: atom_id res chain seq x y z
N MET A 1 -9.12 -23.61 5.76
CA MET A 1 -7.78 -23.25 5.26
C MET A 1 -7.52 -21.80 5.57
N SER A 2 -6.58 -21.50 6.46
CA SER A 2 -6.23 -20.13 6.85
C SER A 2 -5.57 -19.44 5.65
N ARG A 3 -6.22 -18.41 5.08
CA ARG A 3 -5.58 -17.49 4.12
C ARG A 3 -4.50 -16.73 4.88
N LYS A 4 -3.25 -17.15 4.73
CA LYS A 4 -2.09 -16.39 5.16
C LYS A 4 -2.15 -15.04 4.44
N GLY A 5 -2.20 -13.95 5.20
CA GLY A 5 -2.23 -12.60 4.61
C GLY A 5 -1.00 -12.34 3.76
N PHE A 6 -1.10 -11.42 2.82
CA PHE A 6 -0.06 -11.01 1.84
C PHE A 6 1.28 -10.58 2.46
N ASN A 7 1.39 -10.47 3.77
CA ASN A 7 2.63 -10.16 4.49
C ASN A 7 3.73 -11.24 4.37
N ASN A 8 3.45 -12.40 3.79
CA ASN A 8 4.41 -13.50 3.63
C ASN A 8 5.08 -13.56 2.23
N ALA A 9 4.92 -12.54 1.38
CA ALA A 9 5.56 -12.49 0.07
C ALA A 9 7.08 -12.22 0.16
N TYR A 10 7.54 -11.67 1.26
CA TYR A 10 8.95 -11.32 1.48
C TYR A 10 9.56 -12.18 2.58
N LEU A 11 10.84 -12.53 2.41
CA LEU A 11 11.61 -13.19 3.47
C LEU A 11 11.84 -12.22 4.65
N PRO A 12 11.93 -12.72 5.88
CA PRO A 12 12.31 -11.88 7.01
C PRO A 12 13.62 -11.16 6.74
N GLN A 13 13.64 -9.82 6.89
CA GLN A 13 14.79 -8.95 6.65
C GLN A 13 15.37 -9.08 5.22
N GLU A 14 14.54 -9.34 4.23
CA GLU A 14 14.98 -9.54 2.83
C GLU A 14 15.81 -8.38 2.28
N PRO A 15 15.44 -7.08 2.44
CA PRO A 15 16.27 -5.98 1.97
C PRO A 15 17.67 -5.97 2.59
N THR A 16 17.78 -6.25 3.89
CA THR A 16 19.08 -6.33 4.58
C THR A 16 19.92 -7.49 4.06
N LYS A 17 19.31 -8.66 3.84
CA LYS A 17 20.00 -9.83 3.27
C LYS A 17 20.52 -9.55 1.87
N LEU A 18 19.73 -8.86 1.04
CA LEU A 18 20.12 -8.46 -0.30
C LEU A 18 21.32 -7.50 -0.25
N MET A 19 21.31 -6.50 0.63
CA MET A 19 22.42 -5.57 0.77
C MET A 19 23.69 -6.22 1.29
N ASN A 20 23.58 -7.21 2.18
CA ASN A 20 24.72 -8.02 2.62
C ASN A 20 25.30 -8.85 1.47
N LEU A 21 24.45 -9.45 0.64
CA LEU A 21 24.91 -10.17 -0.56
C LEU A 21 25.62 -9.22 -1.53
N TYR A 22 25.03 -8.06 -1.81
CA TYR A 22 25.64 -7.04 -2.64
C TYR A 22 27.02 -6.62 -2.11
N SER A 23 27.13 -6.31 -0.83
CA SER A 23 28.38 -5.94 -0.17
C SER A 23 29.44 -7.05 -0.28
N THR A 24 29.02 -8.31 -0.14
CA THR A 24 29.91 -9.48 -0.28
C THR A 24 30.45 -9.60 -1.71
N ILE A 25 29.62 -9.35 -2.71
CA ILE A 25 30.01 -9.41 -4.13
C ILE A 25 30.92 -8.23 -4.47
N ASP A 26 30.56 -7.02 -4.06
CA ASP A 26 31.30 -5.80 -4.35
C ASP A 26 32.67 -5.75 -3.65
N ARG A 27 32.76 -6.30 -2.44
CA ARG A 27 34.00 -6.31 -1.62
C ARG A 27 34.66 -4.94 -1.50
N LYS A 28 33.84 -3.89 -1.35
CA LYS A 28 34.29 -2.48 -1.26
C LYS A 28 34.97 -1.93 -2.52
N ARG A 29 34.82 -2.57 -3.68
CA ARG A 29 35.42 -2.10 -4.95
C ARG A 29 34.63 -0.96 -5.58
N GLY A 30 33.37 -0.79 -5.24
CA GLY A 30 32.50 0.26 -5.76
C GLY A 30 32.17 0.14 -7.26
N VAL A 31 32.39 -1.05 -7.84
CA VAL A 31 32.20 -1.30 -9.29
C VAL A 31 30.94 -2.07 -9.62
N VAL A 32 30.37 -2.74 -8.64
CA VAL A 32 29.16 -3.55 -8.83
C VAL A 32 27.93 -2.66 -8.91
N LYS A 33 27.07 -2.92 -9.88
CA LYS A 33 25.77 -2.26 -10.02
C LYS A 33 24.67 -3.26 -9.67
N LEU A 34 23.73 -2.85 -8.83
CA LEU A 34 22.54 -3.62 -8.48
C LEU A 34 21.34 -3.10 -9.26
N TRP A 35 20.69 -3.97 -10.01
CA TRP A 35 19.45 -3.67 -10.72
C TRP A 35 18.31 -4.46 -10.07
N LEU A 36 17.28 -3.76 -9.64
CA LEU A 36 16.07 -4.36 -9.10
C LEU A 36 14.91 -4.03 -10.04
N LEU A 37 14.34 -5.08 -10.62
CA LEU A 37 13.19 -4.97 -11.50
C LEU A 37 11.99 -5.61 -10.78
N GLY A 38 10.88 -4.93 -10.76
CA GLY A 38 9.68 -5.43 -10.13
C GLY A 38 8.42 -4.76 -10.65
N ASN A 39 7.30 -5.47 -10.54
CA ASN A 39 6.01 -4.86 -10.78
C ASN A 39 5.59 -4.02 -9.58
N THR A 40 5.21 -2.77 -9.83
CA THR A 40 4.71 -1.89 -8.79
C THR A 40 3.25 -2.22 -8.52
N ILE A 41 3.02 -3.29 -7.77
CA ILE A 41 1.67 -3.70 -7.35
C ILE A 41 1.22 -2.84 -6.17
N SER A 42 2.16 -2.46 -5.30
CA SER A 42 1.90 -1.62 -4.13
C SER A 42 3.11 -0.79 -3.76
N LYS A 43 2.85 0.40 -3.26
CA LYS A 43 3.88 1.27 -2.65
C LYS A 43 4.29 0.80 -1.25
N VAL A 44 3.60 -0.20 -0.68
CA VAL A 44 3.92 -0.81 0.62
C VAL A 44 4.84 -2.01 0.42
N CYS A 45 6.12 -1.75 0.24
CA CYS A 45 7.16 -2.75 0.03
C CYS A 45 8.25 -2.59 1.10
N PRO A 46 8.80 -3.68 1.68
CA PRO A 46 9.88 -3.62 2.65
C PRO A 46 11.10 -2.84 2.15
N TYR A 47 11.47 -2.99 0.88
CA TYR A 47 12.55 -2.25 0.26
C TYR A 47 12.33 -0.73 0.30
N TYR A 48 11.11 -0.29 -0.04
CA TYR A 48 10.78 1.13 -0.02
C TYR A 48 10.78 1.71 1.39
N LYS A 49 10.36 0.91 2.37
CA LYS A 49 10.39 1.29 3.78
C LYS A 49 11.82 1.42 4.29
N ASP A 50 12.63 0.38 4.10
CA ASP A 50 13.97 0.30 4.67
C ASP A 50 14.92 1.33 4.02
N TRP A 51 14.69 1.67 2.76
CA TRP A 51 15.46 2.70 2.04
C TRP A 51 14.87 4.11 2.13
N GLY A 52 13.79 4.31 2.88
CA GLY A 52 13.19 5.63 3.10
C GLY A 52 12.52 6.24 1.87
N LEU A 53 12.13 5.43 0.88
CA LEU A 53 11.66 5.89 -0.43
C LEU A 53 10.17 6.27 -0.46
N PHE A 54 9.44 6.07 0.61
CA PHE A 54 7.98 6.25 0.67
C PHE A 54 7.50 7.60 0.16
N GLU A 55 8.13 8.68 0.63
CA GLU A 55 7.69 10.04 0.29
C GLU A 55 8.03 10.43 -1.16
N ILE A 56 9.05 9.79 -1.73
CA ILE A 56 9.42 9.95 -3.13
C ILE A 56 8.40 9.23 -4.00
N LEU A 57 8.16 7.95 -3.72
CA LEU A 57 7.28 7.10 -4.52
C LEU A 57 5.82 7.57 -4.52
N LYS A 58 5.35 8.18 -3.42
CA LYS A 58 4.00 8.79 -3.38
C LYS A 58 3.78 9.87 -4.41
N LYS A 59 4.86 10.56 -4.81
CA LYS A 59 4.83 11.69 -5.74
C LYS A 59 5.14 11.29 -7.17
N MET A 60 5.68 10.09 -7.39
CA MET A 60 6.06 9.61 -8.70
C MET A 60 4.85 9.16 -9.52
N HIS A 61 4.90 9.47 -10.80
CA HIS A 61 3.97 9.04 -11.84
C HIS A 61 4.69 8.14 -12.85
N GLN A 62 3.94 7.41 -13.65
CA GLN A 62 4.53 6.61 -14.73
C GLN A 62 5.35 7.50 -15.69
N GLY A 63 6.56 7.08 -15.97
CA GLY A 63 7.53 7.82 -16.76
C GLY A 63 8.53 8.65 -15.96
N ASP A 64 8.32 8.80 -14.65
CA ASP A 64 9.23 9.55 -13.81
C ASP A 64 10.52 8.77 -13.53
N LEU A 65 11.65 9.49 -13.56
CA LEU A 65 12.97 9.02 -13.12
C LEU A 65 13.48 9.96 -12.03
N VAL A 66 13.74 9.40 -10.85
CA VAL A 66 14.30 10.15 -9.73
C VAL A 66 15.64 9.54 -9.33
N THR A 67 16.67 10.36 -9.18
CA THR A 67 17.98 9.94 -8.67
C THR A 67 18.26 10.64 -7.35
N ILE A 68 18.57 9.85 -6.33
CA ILE A 68 18.96 10.33 -5.00
C ILE A 68 20.36 9.87 -4.66
N LYS A 69 21.03 10.62 -3.82
CA LYS A 69 22.31 10.26 -3.23
C LYS A 69 22.11 9.86 -1.78
N LEU A 70 22.59 8.70 -1.43
CA LEU A 70 22.51 8.15 -0.09
C LEU A 70 23.92 8.11 0.52
N PRO A 71 24.15 8.72 1.69
CA PRO A 71 25.42 8.63 2.38
C PRO A 71 25.62 7.19 2.89
N THR A 72 26.78 6.61 2.64
CA THR A 72 27.13 5.27 3.15
C THR A 72 27.58 5.28 4.60
N GLY A 73 27.95 6.43 5.14
CA GLY A 73 28.61 6.56 6.43
C GLY A 73 30.15 6.39 6.35
N ASP A 74 30.66 5.90 5.22
CA ASP A 74 32.09 5.73 5.00
C ASP A 74 32.72 7.00 4.41
N VAL A 75 34.06 7.08 4.51
CA VAL A 75 34.88 8.14 3.89
C VAL A 75 35.94 7.51 2.98
N ASP A 76 36.30 8.20 1.91
CA ASP A 76 37.39 7.81 1.05
C ASP A 76 38.75 8.11 1.70
N ASP A 77 39.85 7.70 1.05
CA ASP A 77 41.22 7.92 1.53
C ASP A 77 41.57 9.42 1.68
N LYS A 78 40.78 10.32 1.12
CA LYS A 78 40.92 11.77 1.21
C LYS A 78 39.99 12.41 2.25
N GLY A 79 39.21 11.60 2.99
CA GLY A 79 38.28 12.07 3.99
C GLY A 79 36.91 12.56 3.43
N ASN A 80 36.61 12.38 2.13
CA ASN A 80 35.34 12.75 1.56
C ASN A 80 34.31 11.67 1.88
N LYS A 81 33.05 12.08 2.15
CA LYS A 81 31.94 11.14 2.37
C LYS A 81 31.63 10.38 1.09
N ILE A 82 31.56 9.07 1.20
CA ILE A 82 31.15 8.20 0.10
C ILE A 82 29.62 8.21 -0.01
N GLU A 83 29.12 8.49 -1.20
CA GLU A 83 27.70 8.49 -1.53
C GLU A 83 27.38 7.41 -2.56
N VAL A 84 26.28 6.70 -2.36
CA VAL A 84 25.72 5.79 -3.37
C VAL A 84 24.58 6.49 -4.10
N LYS A 85 24.58 6.37 -5.43
CA LYS A 85 23.45 6.83 -6.26
C LYS A 85 22.41 5.74 -6.35
N LEU A 86 21.18 6.09 -5.96
CA LEU A 86 19.99 5.26 -6.18
C LEU A 86 19.12 5.96 -7.21
N SER A 87 18.91 5.32 -8.35
CA SER A 87 17.96 5.78 -9.37
C SER A 87 16.73 4.91 -9.35
N ILE A 88 15.57 5.55 -9.35
CA ILE A 88 14.26 4.91 -9.33
C ILE A 88 13.52 5.37 -10.56
N GLU A 89 13.13 4.44 -11.41
CA GLU A 89 12.32 4.69 -12.58
C GLU A 89 10.95 4.03 -12.40
N TYR A 90 9.89 4.82 -12.55
CA TYR A 90 8.54 4.30 -12.64
C TYR A 90 8.18 4.08 -14.10
N CYS A 91 8.54 2.92 -14.63
CA CYS A 91 8.40 2.62 -16.05
C CYS A 91 6.95 2.75 -16.53
N ILE A 92 6.80 3.27 -17.76
CA ILE A 92 5.51 3.29 -18.43
C ILE A 92 5.15 1.85 -18.81
N SER A 93 4.03 1.37 -18.29
CA SER A 93 3.48 0.09 -18.71
C SER A 93 2.66 0.27 -19.98
N THR A 94 3.10 -0.33 -21.05
CA THR A 94 2.34 -0.35 -22.33
C THR A 94 1.27 -1.43 -22.33
N GLY A 95 1.20 -2.28 -21.30
CA GLY A 95 0.28 -3.41 -21.23
C GLY A 95 0.52 -4.51 -22.27
N LYS A 96 1.60 -4.42 -23.04
CA LYS A 96 1.93 -5.35 -24.13
C LYS A 96 3.31 -5.93 -23.88
N SER A 97 3.39 -7.19 -23.49
CA SER A 97 4.60 -8.00 -23.64
C SER A 97 4.39 -8.99 -24.78
N SER A 98 5.19 -8.90 -25.84
CA SER A 98 4.96 -9.61 -27.09
C SER A 98 5.80 -10.88 -27.30
N TYR A 99 6.55 -11.34 -26.30
CA TYR A 99 7.62 -12.32 -26.57
C TYR A 99 7.68 -13.54 -25.66
N VAL A 100 6.59 -13.98 -25.06
CA VAL A 100 6.64 -15.17 -24.23
C VAL A 100 5.67 -16.24 -24.76
N ILE A 101 6.18 -17.44 -24.99
CA ILE A 101 5.44 -18.60 -25.52
C ILE A 101 4.98 -19.49 -24.36
N GLY A 102 3.71 -19.96 -24.38
CA GLY A 102 3.14 -20.90 -23.43
C GLY A 102 2.46 -20.27 -22.23
N ASP A 103 2.27 -21.02 -21.13
CA ASP A 103 1.53 -20.58 -19.93
C ASP A 103 2.16 -19.37 -19.25
N HIS A 104 3.49 -19.24 -19.31
CA HIS A 104 4.22 -18.07 -18.83
C HIS A 104 3.92 -16.81 -19.65
N ALA A 105 3.58 -16.94 -20.93
CA ALA A 105 3.13 -15.84 -21.77
C ALA A 105 1.81 -15.25 -21.26
N SER A 106 0.90 -16.11 -20.84
CA SER A 106 -0.37 -15.70 -20.26
C SER A 106 -0.14 -14.90 -18.97
N MET A 107 0.80 -15.33 -18.15
CA MET A 107 1.18 -14.61 -16.91
C MET A 107 1.75 -13.23 -17.19
N LEU A 108 2.62 -13.09 -18.19
CA LEU A 108 3.26 -11.81 -18.51
C LEU A 108 2.35 -10.89 -19.33
N ASN A 109 1.59 -11.44 -20.29
CA ASN A 109 0.73 -10.63 -21.17
C ASN A 109 -0.56 -10.15 -20.51
N ARG A 110 -1.10 -10.94 -19.57
CA ARG A 110 -2.35 -10.58 -18.87
C ARG A 110 -2.12 -9.84 -17.57
N GLY A 111 -0.85 -9.53 -17.23
CA GLY A 111 -0.54 -8.92 -15.94
C GLY A 111 -1.00 -9.80 -14.77
N SER A 112 -0.91 -11.15 -14.94
CA SER A 112 -1.30 -12.09 -13.89
C SER A 112 -0.42 -12.02 -12.64
N TRP A 113 0.65 -11.23 -12.70
CA TRP A 113 1.39 -10.69 -11.56
C TRP A 113 0.65 -9.52 -10.88
N GLN A 114 -0.39 -8.99 -11.52
CA GLN A 114 -1.27 -8.02 -10.87
C GLN A 114 -2.07 -8.78 -9.82
N THR A 115 -2.27 -8.13 -8.69
CA THR A 115 -3.25 -8.58 -7.70
C THR A 115 -4.60 -8.74 -8.39
N ASP A 116 -5.41 -9.66 -7.90
CA ASP A 116 -6.79 -9.78 -8.35
C ASP A 116 -7.43 -8.40 -8.44
N PRO A 117 -8.14 -8.10 -9.53
CA PRO A 117 -8.78 -6.81 -9.70
C PRO A 117 -9.63 -6.48 -8.48
N GLN A 118 -9.49 -5.27 -7.98
CA GLN A 118 -10.21 -4.83 -6.81
C GLN A 118 -11.64 -4.42 -7.21
N PRO A 119 -12.63 -4.63 -6.34
CA PRO A 119 -13.97 -4.11 -6.59
C PRO A 119 -13.94 -2.58 -6.65
N ILE A 120 -14.18 -2.02 -7.83
CA ILE A 120 -14.21 -0.57 -8.04
C ILE A 120 -15.65 -0.08 -7.84
N ILE A 121 -15.79 1.06 -7.17
CA ILE A 121 -17.10 1.63 -6.91
C ILE A 121 -17.82 1.99 -8.23
N PRO A 122 -19.09 1.60 -8.41
CA PRO A 122 -19.82 1.94 -9.62
C PRO A 122 -20.09 3.44 -9.70
N LYS A 123 -20.20 4.00 -10.91
CA LYS A 123 -20.46 5.43 -11.10
C LYS A 123 -21.74 5.93 -10.44
N SER A 124 -22.73 5.05 -10.30
CA SER A 124 -24.01 5.30 -9.62
C SER A 124 -23.89 5.51 -8.10
N TYR A 125 -22.74 5.29 -7.50
CA TYR A 125 -22.55 5.46 -6.05
C TYR A 125 -22.93 6.86 -5.53
N LYS A 126 -22.96 7.85 -6.39
CA LYS A 126 -23.38 9.23 -6.05
C LYS A 126 -24.83 9.30 -5.59
N GLU A 127 -25.65 8.33 -5.96
CA GLU A 127 -27.04 8.18 -5.56
C GLU A 127 -27.20 7.45 -4.22
N PHE A 128 -26.10 6.86 -3.72
CA PHE A 128 -26.12 6.12 -2.47
C PHE A 128 -26.24 7.05 -1.27
N LYS A 129 -27.03 6.63 -0.29
CA LYS A 129 -27.20 7.39 0.94
C LYS A 129 -25.95 7.28 1.80
N PHE A 130 -25.29 8.41 2.02
CA PHE A 130 -24.19 8.51 2.97
C PHE A 130 -24.70 8.34 4.40
N LEU A 131 -24.02 7.53 5.20
CA LEU A 131 -24.32 7.31 6.61
C LEU A 131 -23.25 7.93 7.51
N PHE A 132 -22.03 7.46 7.41
CA PHE A 132 -20.90 8.02 8.15
C PHE A 132 -19.58 7.69 7.46
N ARG A 133 -18.48 8.23 8.00
CA ARG A 133 -17.13 7.96 7.55
C ARG A 133 -16.17 7.73 8.70
N ILE A 134 -15.16 6.91 8.46
CA ILE A 134 -14.05 6.64 9.37
C ILE A 134 -12.72 6.85 8.65
N GLY A 135 -11.67 7.14 9.43
CA GLY A 135 -10.30 7.26 8.95
C GLY A 135 -9.53 5.97 9.17
N PHE A 136 -8.57 5.71 8.30
CA PHE A 136 -7.55 4.67 8.47
C PHE A 136 -6.18 5.30 8.25
N GLU A 137 -5.27 5.15 9.20
CA GLU A 137 -3.89 5.64 9.10
C GLU A 137 -2.93 4.52 9.49
N TYR A 138 -2.34 3.87 8.51
CA TYR A 138 -1.43 2.75 8.68
C TYR A 138 -0.19 2.93 7.84
N LYS A 139 0.98 2.66 8.40
CA LYS A 139 2.26 2.72 7.69
C LYS A 139 2.41 4.03 6.89
N LYS A 140 1.95 5.16 7.44
CA LYS A 140 1.90 6.50 6.81
C LYS A 140 0.92 6.66 5.64
N PHE A 141 0.12 5.65 5.31
CA PHE A 141 -0.99 5.79 4.39
C PHE A 141 -2.23 6.24 5.13
N ARG A 142 -3.00 7.12 4.49
CA ARG A 142 -4.30 7.55 5.01
C ARG A 142 -5.38 7.24 4.00
N PHE A 143 -6.45 6.67 4.50
CA PHE A 143 -7.65 6.40 3.71
C PHE A 143 -8.89 6.87 4.48
N ILE A 144 -9.93 7.16 3.73
CA ILE A 144 -11.29 7.32 4.25
C ILE A 144 -12.10 6.12 3.81
N GLY A 145 -12.84 5.55 4.75
CA GLY A 145 -13.92 4.60 4.47
C GLY A 145 -15.26 5.28 4.69
N GLU A 146 -16.06 5.39 3.65
CA GLU A 146 -17.44 5.83 3.72
C GLU A 146 -18.38 4.62 3.76
N TYR A 147 -19.29 4.62 4.73
CA TYR A 147 -20.35 3.62 4.81
C TYR A 147 -21.60 4.16 4.14
N LEU A 148 -22.02 3.48 3.11
CA LEU A 148 -23.05 3.91 2.20
C LEU A 148 -24.18 2.87 2.15
N LYS A 149 -25.41 3.34 1.92
CA LYS A 149 -26.58 2.48 1.67
C LYS A 149 -27.04 2.66 0.24
N ASP A 150 -27.12 1.56 -0.50
CA ASP A 150 -27.68 1.52 -1.85
C ASP A 150 -29.21 1.61 -1.76
N PRO A 151 -29.84 2.65 -2.33
CA PRO A 151 -31.29 2.80 -2.28
C PRO A 151 -32.04 1.76 -3.11
N SER A 152 -31.40 1.13 -4.10
CA SER A 152 -32.05 0.20 -5.03
C SER A 152 -32.32 -1.17 -4.40
N ASN A 153 -31.44 -1.65 -3.53
CA ASN A 153 -31.50 -3.00 -2.97
C ASN A 153 -31.34 -3.04 -1.44
N ASN A 154 -31.26 -1.88 -0.79
CA ASN A 154 -31.01 -1.71 0.64
C ASN A 154 -29.68 -2.30 1.15
N ASN A 155 -28.75 -2.67 0.28
CA ASN A 155 -27.45 -3.20 0.68
C ASN A 155 -26.57 -2.08 1.24
N TYR A 156 -25.69 -2.48 2.14
CA TYR A 156 -24.70 -1.59 2.71
C TYR A 156 -23.32 -1.92 2.11
N ILE A 157 -22.56 -0.89 1.80
CA ILE A 157 -21.22 -1.01 1.22
C ILE A 157 -20.24 -0.08 1.91
N TRP A 158 -18.97 -0.46 1.83
CA TRP A 158 -17.84 0.41 2.15
C TRP A 158 -17.22 0.95 0.87
N PHE A 159 -16.99 2.26 0.84
CA PHE A 159 -16.21 2.90 -0.22
C PHE A 159 -14.92 3.45 0.36
N ILE A 160 -13.79 2.95 -0.11
CA ILE A 160 -12.45 3.31 0.36
C ILE A 160 -11.75 4.18 -0.69
N TYR A 161 -11.21 5.31 -0.25
CA TYR A 161 -10.43 6.19 -1.10
C TYR A 161 -9.24 6.80 -0.33
N PRO A 162 -8.16 7.25 -1.04
CA PRO A 162 -6.98 7.80 -0.40
C PRO A 162 -7.27 9.18 0.18
N TYR A 163 -6.57 9.52 1.26
CA TYR A 163 -6.72 10.80 1.94
C TYR A 163 -5.36 11.44 2.23
N ASN A 164 -5.01 12.48 1.49
CA ASN A 164 -3.68 13.10 1.52
C ASN A 164 -3.52 14.26 2.52
N LYS A 165 -4.54 14.50 3.34
CA LYS A 165 -4.57 15.60 4.32
C LYS A 165 -4.62 15.04 5.74
N GLU A 166 -4.44 15.92 6.73
CA GLU A 166 -4.76 15.61 8.12
C GLU A 166 -6.26 15.38 8.28
N PHE A 167 -6.64 14.41 9.13
CA PHE A 167 -8.04 14.13 9.38
C PHE A 167 -8.72 15.29 10.07
N ASN A 168 -9.75 15.84 9.44
CA ASN A 168 -10.54 16.92 9.99
C ASN A 168 -11.40 16.44 11.19
N LYS A 169 -11.99 17.36 11.94
CA LYS A 169 -12.82 17.06 13.11
C LYS A 169 -14.11 16.31 12.80
N LYS A 170 -14.53 16.23 11.53
CA LYS A 170 -15.72 15.48 11.12
C LYS A 170 -15.47 13.96 11.11
N ILE A 171 -14.20 13.52 11.11
CA ILE A 171 -13.84 12.12 11.26
C ILE A 171 -13.78 11.81 12.75
N LYS A 172 -14.77 11.10 13.25
CA LYS A 172 -14.94 10.79 14.68
C LYS A 172 -14.08 9.61 15.14
N ILE A 173 -13.75 8.68 14.26
CA ILE A 173 -12.96 7.48 14.56
C ILE A 173 -11.91 7.30 13.50
N ILE A 174 -10.68 7.02 13.93
CA ILE A 174 -9.52 6.78 13.07
C ILE A 174 -8.83 5.52 13.56
N PHE A 175 -8.76 4.50 12.71
CA PHE A 175 -7.98 3.30 13.01
C PHE A 175 -6.51 3.53 12.63
N SER A 176 -5.60 3.15 13.52
CA SER A 176 -4.18 3.39 13.32
C SER A 176 -3.31 2.36 14.05
N ASP A 177 -2.16 2.04 13.48
CA ASP A 177 -1.08 1.31 14.15
C ASP A 177 -0.25 2.21 15.08
N MET A 178 -0.42 3.53 14.99
CA MET A 178 0.30 4.52 15.79
C MET A 178 -0.49 4.92 17.04
N ILE A 179 0.23 5.16 18.15
CA ILE A 179 -0.33 5.80 19.33
C ILE A 179 -0.28 7.31 19.13
N LYS A 180 -1.43 7.99 19.21
CA LYS A 180 -1.53 9.45 19.17
C LYS A 180 -2.32 9.95 20.38
N ASN A 181 -1.99 11.13 20.86
CA ASN A 181 -2.74 11.84 21.93
C ASN A 181 -4.03 12.48 21.38
N ASP A 182 -4.81 11.69 20.63
CA ASP A 182 -6.09 12.11 20.07
C ASP A 182 -7.06 10.97 20.28
N VAL A 183 -8.13 11.21 21.03
CA VAL A 183 -9.14 10.22 21.42
C VAL A 183 -9.83 9.55 20.24
N ARG A 184 -9.75 10.14 19.05
CA ARG A 184 -10.30 9.58 17.82
C ARG A 184 -9.50 8.38 17.30
N TYR A 185 -8.21 8.26 17.69
CA TYR A 185 -7.34 7.20 17.25
C TYR A 185 -7.58 5.93 18.04
N GLN A 186 -7.91 4.87 17.35
CA GLN A 186 -8.28 3.56 17.91
C GLN A 186 -7.44 2.46 17.27
N ARG A 187 -7.10 1.43 18.04
CA ARG A 187 -6.32 0.27 17.55
C ARG A 187 -7.19 -0.91 17.16
N ASN A 188 -8.40 -0.97 17.70
CA ASN A 188 -9.32 -2.07 17.45
C ASN A 188 -10.77 -1.58 17.43
N ILE A 189 -11.65 -2.44 16.96
CA ILE A 189 -13.09 -2.16 16.83
C ILE A 189 -13.91 -2.57 18.06
N TYR A 190 -13.28 -3.16 19.08
CA TYR A 190 -14.01 -3.68 20.24
C TYR A 190 -14.65 -2.53 21.02
N ASN A 191 -15.91 -2.72 21.35
CA ASN A 191 -16.73 -1.78 22.15
C ASN A 191 -16.91 -0.38 21.54
N LEU A 192 -16.55 -0.17 20.28
CA LEU A 192 -16.79 1.10 19.60
C LEU A 192 -18.17 1.11 18.94
N THR A 193 -18.83 2.26 19.06
CA THR A 193 -20.14 2.52 18.43
C THR A 193 -20.11 3.81 17.63
N ILE A 194 -20.81 3.83 16.51
CA ILE A 194 -21.16 5.05 15.75
C ILE A 194 -22.68 5.07 15.61
N ASP A 195 -23.28 6.19 16.03
CA ASP A 195 -24.73 6.40 15.93
C ASP A 195 -25.54 5.19 16.48
N ASN A 196 -25.10 4.66 17.65
CA ASN A 196 -25.64 3.50 18.35
C ASN A 196 -25.47 2.13 17.66
N ILE A 197 -24.73 2.07 16.55
CA ILE A 197 -24.42 0.82 15.86
C ILE A 197 -23.02 0.35 16.28
N LYS A 198 -22.90 -0.91 16.69
CA LYS A 198 -21.58 -1.50 17.02
C LYS A 198 -20.74 -1.62 15.76
N LEU A 199 -19.52 -1.09 15.79
CA LEU A 199 -18.62 -1.15 14.64
C LEU A 199 -18.31 -2.58 14.21
N LYS A 200 -18.31 -3.53 15.15
CA LYS A 200 -18.13 -4.96 14.83
C LYS A 200 -19.19 -5.47 13.84
N GLU A 201 -20.43 -5.02 13.94
CA GLU A 201 -21.51 -5.39 13.03
C GLU A 201 -21.36 -4.75 11.66
N LEU A 202 -20.89 -3.50 11.62
CA LEU A 202 -20.62 -2.79 10.38
C LEU A 202 -19.46 -3.42 9.60
N PHE A 203 -18.44 -3.91 10.30
CA PHE A 203 -17.32 -4.58 9.65
C PHE A 203 -17.64 -6.01 9.18
N SER A 204 -18.81 -6.57 9.48
CA SER A 204 -19.25 -7.81 8.82
C SER A 204 -19.34 -7.64 7.31
N THR A 205 -19.79 -6.47 6.84
CA THR A 205 -19.84 -6.15 5.40
C THR A 205 -18.47 -6.19 4.71
N PHE A 206 -17.38 -5.92 5.43
CA PHE A 206 -16.02 -6.14 4.93
C PHE A 206 -15.73 -7.62 4.67
N ARG A 207 -16.23 -8.51 5.53
CA ARG A 207 -16.02 -9.96 5.40
C ARG A 207 -16.89 -10.54 4.29
N GLU A 208 -18.01 -9.96 4.04
CA GLU A 208 -18.97 -10.34 2.99
C GLU A 208 -18.53 -9.87 1.60
N GLY A 209 -17.45 -9.10 1.51
CA GLY A 209 -16.92 -8.59 0.24
C GLY A 209 -17.62 -7.34 -0.26
N ASN A 210 -18.47 -6.71 0.54
CA ASN A 210 -19.17 -5.46 0.20
C ASN A 210 -18.28 -4.22 0.42
N ILE A 211 -17.05 -4.30 -0.07
CA ILE A 211 -16.06 -3.23 -0.03
C ILE A 211 -15.63 -2.85 -1.44
N PHE A 212 -15.68 -1.57 -1.74
CA PHE A 212 -15.34 -1.00 -3.02
C PHE A 212 -14.23 0.04 -2.87
N TYR A 213 -13.43 0.21 -3.88
CA TYR A 213 -12.28 1.10 -3.89
C TYR A 213 -12.39 2.15 -4.98
N ALA A 214 -11.70 3.27 -4.81
CA ALA A 214 -11.62 4.33 -5.82
C ALA A 214 -10.82 3.89 -7.06
N SER A 215 -9.85 2.97 -6.88
CA SER A 215 -9.07 2.36 -7.95
C SER A 215 -8.45 1.04 -7.48
N ASP A 216 -7.93 0.24 -8.41
CA ASP A 216 -7.19 -1.00 -8.09
C ASP A 216 -5.97 -0.72 -7.21
N GLU A 217 -5.24 0.37 -7.47
CA GLU A 217 -4.10 0.80 -6.67
C GLU A 217 -4.52 1.05 -5.21
N VAL A 218 -5.61 1.80 -5.02
CA VAL A 218 -6.15 2.10 -3.69
C VAL A 218 -6.54 0.82 -2.95
N GLY A 219 -7.20 -0.11 -3.62
CA GLY A 219 -7.59 -1.38 -3.02
C GLY A 219 -6.40 -2.21 -2.58
N THR A 220 -5.37 -2.25 -3.41
CA THR A 220 -4.12 -2.96 -3.13
C THR A 220 -3.36 -2.33 -1.96
N ASP A 221 -3.17 -1.01 -1.99
CA ASP A 221 -2.48 -0.26 -0.94
C ASP A 221 -3.23 -0.36 0.41
N PHE A 222 -4.56 -0.26 0.38
CA PHE A 222 -5.40 -0.41 1.57
C PHE A 222 -5.25 -1.79 2.19
N LYS A 223 -5.37 -2.86 1.40
CA LYS A 223 -5.24 -4.24 1.86
C LYS A 223 -3.86 -4.56 2.43
N GLN A 224 -2.82 -3.97 1.87
CA GLN A 224 -1.45 -4.18 2.34
C GLN A 224 -1.06 -3.27 3.52
N ALA A 225 -1.62 -2.07 3.60
CA ALA A 225 -1.35 -1.15 4.69
C ALA A 225 -2.03 -1.59 5.97
N ILE A 226 -3.30 -2.02 5.89
CA ILE A 226 -4.12 -2.33 7.05
C ILE A 226 -3.86 -3.74 7.53
N ASP A 227 -3.59 -3.85 8.82
CA ASP A 227 -3.62 -5.14 9.50
C ASP A 227 -5.07 -5.55 9.73
N PHE A 228 -5.57 -6.48 8.92
CA PHE A 228 -6.93 -7.01 9.06
C PHE A 228 -7.19 -7.74 10.38
N SER A 229 -6.18 -7.91 11.25
CA SER A 229 -6.39 -8.40 12.63
C SER A 229 -7.28 -7.45 13.44
N ILE A 230 -7.35 -6.18 13.05
CA ILE A 230 -8.21 -5.16 13.68
C ILE A 230 -9.70 -5.45 13.45
N ILE A 231 -10.00 -6.13 12.35
CA ILE A 231 -11.37 -6.42 11.89
C ILE A 231 -11.80 -7.85 12.30
N LYS A 232 -10.89 -8.62 12.89
CA LYS A 232 -11.20 -9.92 13.47
C LYS A 232 -11.73 -9.74 14.89
#